data_c9548b7b9f68afa72aafb37dfd472855
#
_entry.id   c9548b7b9f68afa72aafb37dfd472855
#
_cell.length_a   1.000
_cell.length_b   1.000
_cell.length_c   1.000
_cell.angle_alpha   90.00
_cell.angle_beta   90.00
_cell.angle_gamma   90.00
#
_symmetry.space_group_name_H-M   'P 1'
#
loop_
_entity.id
_entity.type
_entity.pdbx_description
1 polymer ?
#
loop_
_entity_poly.entity_id
_entity_poly.type
_entity_poly.pdbx_seq_one_letter_code
_entity_poly.pdbx_strand_id
1 'polypeptide(L)'
;PKLRSEIAVQLVQAYFDADNLQALDEYLQELQGDGFTEEQRELILRFLVLRGNYEKAYAWIEAYTPYFVETKILLRLTDGVITQSVHEGEAVLYAAALTAFRKGKYNGGILEYLVRYATGTTKELRDIWKAARSFEIDCYSLSEKILLQMLFSGAFVGERMDIFRYYVSQGARQEIEEAV
;
A
#
# COMPACT_ATOMS: atom_id res chain seq x y z
N PRO A 1 -7.76 -24.06 17.54
CA PRO A 1 -7.26 -23.05 16.61
C PRO A 1 -6.87 -21.75 17.33
N LYS A 2 -7.75 -21.18 18.14
CA LYS A 2 -7.53 -19.89 18.83
C LYS A 2 -6.31 -19.90 19.76
N LEU A 3 -6.13 -20.92 20.58
CA LEU A 3 -4.98 -21.06 21.47
C LEU A 3 -3.64 -21.13 20.68
N ARG A 4 -3.66 -21.75 19.51
CA ARG A 4 -2.46 -21.88 18.66
C ARG A 4 -2.02 -20.52 18.11
N SER A 5 -2.94 -19.68 17.66
CA SER A 5 -2.63 -18.34 17.15
C SER A 5 -2.17 -17.39 18.26
N GLU A 6 -2.74 -17.49 19.45
CA GLU A 6 -2.31 -16.72 20.63
C GLU A 6 -0.86 -17.07 21.03
N ILE A 7 -0.54 -18.37 21.09
CA ILE A 7 0.82 -18.84 21.38
C ILE A 7 1.80 -18.36 20.30
N ALA A 8 1.43 -18.43 19.03
CA ALA A 8 2.28 -17.98 17.94
C ALA A 8 2.64 -16.49 18.05
N VAL A 9 1.67 -15.64 18.35
CA VAL A 9 1.90 -14.21 18.56
C VAL A 9 2.80 -13.95 19.77
N GLN A 10 2.58 -14.68 20.87
CA GLN A 10 3.41 -14.57 22.08
C GLN A 10 4.86 -15.00 21.81
N LEU A 11 5.08 -16.05 21.01
CA LEU A 11 6.43 -16.51 20.64
C LEU A 11 7.16 -15.48 19.78
N VAL A 12 6.47 -14.88 18.79
CA VAL A 12 7.04 -13.81 17.97
C VAL A 12 7.49 -12.64 18.84
N GLN A 13 6.63 -12.21 19.76
CA GLN A 13 6.96 -11.12 20.68
C GLN A 13 8.13 -11.50 21.61
N ALA A 14 8.12 -12.72 22.15
CA ALA A 14 9.17 -13.19 23.05
C ALA A 14 10.54 -13.28 22.36
N TYR A 15 10.59 -13.77 21.12
CA TYR A 15 11.84 -13.79 20.36
C TYR A 15 12.36 -12.38 20.09
N PHE A 16 11.47 -11.46 19.75
CA PHE A 16 11.83 -10.06 19.53
C PHE A 16 12.36 -9.39 20.79
N ASP A 17 11.65 -9.54 21.92
CA ASP A 17 12.03 -8.95 23.20
C ASP A 17 13.35 -9.53 23.76
N ALA A 18 13.63 -10.79 23.44
CA ALA A 18 14.88 -11.47 23.80
C ALA A 18 16.05 -11.17 22.82
N ASP A 19 15.85 -10.31 21.83
CA ASP A 19 16.79 -10.03 20.74
C ASP A 19 17.28 -11.29 20.00
N ASN A 20 16.49 -12.37 20.01
CA ASN A 20 16.78 -13.61 19.31
C ASN A 20 16.24 -13.52 17.86
N LEU A 21 16.85 -12.65 17.08
CA LEU A 21 16.36 -12.27 15.76
C LEU A 21 16.44 -13.41 14.74
N GLN A 22 17.42 -14.31 14.89
CA GLN A 22 17.53 -15.49 14.02
C GLN A 22 16.35 -16.44 14.22
N ALA A 23 16.03 -16.80 15.47
CA ALA A 23 14.90 -17.67 15.77
C ALA A 23 13.56 -17.01 15.37
N LEU A 24 13.47 -15.68 15.52
CA LEU A 24 12.32 -14.91 15.05
C LEU A 24 12.13 -15.04 13.54
N ASP A 25 13.19 -14.85 12.75
CA ASP A 25 13.13 -14.90 11.29
C ASP A 25 12.77 -16.31 10.79
N GLU A 26 13.37 -17.35 11.36
CA GLU A 26 13.05 -18.75 11.06
C GLU A 26 11.57 -19.06 11.38
N TYR A 27 11.11 -18.62 12.55
CA TYR A 27 9.72 -18.84 12.96
C TYR A 27 8.71 -18.09 12.07
N LEU A 28 8.99 -16.83 11.76
CA LEU A 28 8.14 -16.03 10.86
C LEU A 28 8.06 -16.63 9.45
N GLN A 29 9.15 -17.25 8.97
CA GLN A 29 9.18 -17.87 7.64
C GLN A 29 8.23 -19.06 7.55
N GLU A 30 8.08 -19.85 8.62
CA GLU A 30 7.21 -21.03 8.65
C GLU A 30 5.76 -20.70 9.00
N LEU A 31 5.50 -19.52 9.58
CA LEU A 31 4.20 -19.17 10.13
C LEU A 31 3.14 -19.05 9.04
N GLN A 32 1.94 -19.56 9.34
CA GLN A 32 0.73 -19.44 8.50
C GLN A 32 -0.37 -18.74 9.28
N GLY A 33 -1.10 -17.84 8.63
CA GLY A 33 -2.10 -17.00 9.28
C GLY A 33 -3.51 -17.57 9.36
N ASP A 34 -3.68 -18.87 9.03
CA ASP A 34 -4.99 -19.53 9.14
C ASP A 34 -5.43 -19.65 10.60
N GLY A 35 -6.63 -19.19 10.89
CA GLY A 35 -7.17 -19.15 12.24
C GLY A 35 -6.70 -17.98 13.11
N PHE A 36 -5.90 -17.07 12.57
CA PHE A 36 -5.54 -15.82 13.24
C PHE A 36 -6.63 -14.78 13.13
N THR A 37 -6.74 -13.90 14.15
CA THR A 37 -7.58 -12.70 14.05
C THR A 37 -6.95 -11.67 13.13
N GLU A 38 -7.68 -10.62 12.77
CA GLU A 38 -7.19 -9.52 11.96
C GLU A 38 -6.01 -8.81 12.64
N GLU A 39 -6.15 -8.51 13.93
CA GLU A 39 -5.10 -7.87 14.73
C GLU A 39 -3.82 -8.74 14.83
N GLN A 40 -4.00 -10.05 14.97
CA GLN A 40 -2.88 -10.98 15.00
C GLN A 40 -2.13 -11.03 13.66
N ARG A 41 -2.87 -11.04 12.56
CA ARG A 41 -2.29 -11.00 11.20
C ARG A 41 -1.56 -9.68 10.94
N GLU A 42 -2.13 -8.58 11.41
CA GLU A 42 -1.50 -7.26 11.35
C GLU A 42 -0.17 -7.25 12.11
N LEU A 43 -0.16 -7.78 13.33
CA LEU A 43 1.04 -7.82 14.16
C LEU A 43 2.15 -8.64 13.49
N ILE A 44 1.83 -9.82 12.96
CA ILE A 44 2.80 -10.66 12.25
C ILE A 44 3.33 -9.94 11.00
N LEU A 45 2.46 -9.27 10.24
CA LEU A 45 2.88 -8.49 9.08
C LEU A 45 3.88 -7.40 9.45
N ARG A 46 3.66 -6.70 10.58
CA ARG A 46 4.61 -5.70 11.08
C ARG A 46 5.97 -6.31 11.38
N PHE A 47 6.02 -7.47 12.03
CA PHE A 47 7.30 -8.14 12.29
C PHE A 47 7.98 -8.58 10.99
N LEU A 48 7.25 -9.12 10.02
CA LEU A 48 7.81 -9.48 8.72
C LEU A 48 8.47 -8.28 8.02
N VAL A 49 7.80 -7.12 8.04
CA VAL A 49 8.34 -5.88 7.45
C VAL A 49 9.53 -5.35 8.26
N LEU A 50 9.43 -5.30 9.59
CA LEU A 50 10.54 -4.87 10.46
C LEU A 50 11.80 -5.73 10.29
N ARG A 51 11.62 -7.01 10.01
CA ARG A 51 12.71 -7.95 9.76
C ARG A 51 13.22 -7.95 8.32
N GLY A 52 12.65 -7.13 7.43
CA GLY A 52 12.98 -7.09 6.01
C GLY A 52 12.59 -8.34 5.23
N ASN A 53 11.70 -9.18 5.78
CA ASN A 53 11.18 -10.38 5.12
C ASN A 53 10.03 -10.00 4.16
N TYR A 54 10.35 -9.21 3.13
CA TYR A 54 9.35 -8.61 2.24
C TYR A 54 8.64 -9.63 1.35
N GLU A 55 9.33 -10.68 0.91
CA GLU A 55 8.72 -11.75 0.11
C GLU A 55 7.60 -12.44 0.88
N LYS A 56 7.86 -12.80 2.14
CA LYS A 56 6.86 -13.39 3.02
C LYS A 56 5.76 -12.39 3.40
N ALA A 57 6.11 -11.12 3.61
CA ALA A 57 5.14 -10.05 3.87
C ALA A 57 4.19 -9.88 2.69
N TYR A 58 4.69 -9.89 1.46
CA TYR A 58 3.87 -9.85 0.26
C TYR A 58 2.93 -11.07 0.16
N ALA A 59 3.45 -12.27 0.31
CA ALA A 59 2.64 -13.50 0.30
C ALA A 59 1.55 -13.48 1.40
N TRP A 60 1.90 -12.95 2.57
CA TRP A 60 0.96 -12.77 3.68
C TRP A 60 -0.17 -11.80 3.34
N ILE A 61 0.17 -10.64 2.77
CA ILE A 61 -0.83 -9.66 2.33
C ILE A 61 -1.71 -10.26 1.23
N GLU A 62 -1.13 -10.93 0.24
CA GLU A 62 -1.87 -11.55 -0.85
C GLU A 62 -2.87 -12.60 -0.36
N ALA A 63 -2.45 -13.45 0.59
CA ALA A 63 -3.28 -14.49 1.18
C ALA A 63 -4.41 -13.92 2.06
N TYR A 64 -4.13 -12.82 2.79
CA TYR A 64 -5.00 -12.30 3.83
C TYR A 64 -5.49 -10.86 3.58
N THR A 65 -5.35 -10.32 2.36
CA THR A 65 -5.81 -8.96 2.00
C THR A 65 -7.23 -8.61 2.47
N PRO A 66 -8.22 -9.54 2.47
CA PRO A 66 -9.55 -9.22 2.97
C PRO A 66 -9.58 -8.76 4.42
N TYR A 67 -8.56 -9.08 5.20
CA TYR A 67 -8.42 -8.74 6.62
C TYR A 67 -7.61 -7.46 6.87
N PHE A 68 -6.90 -6.95 5.86
CA PHE A 68 -6.13 -5.71 5.93
C PHE A 68 -6.88 -4.55 5.25
N VAL A 69 -8.19 -4.44 5.52
CA VAL A 69 -9.09 -3.49 4.85
C VAL A 69 -8.81 -2.05 5.28
N GLU A 70 -8.19 -1.83 6.44
CA GLU A 70 -7.85 -0.50 6.92
C GLU A 70 -6.39 -0.14 6.60
N THR A 71 -6.24 0.79 5.75
CA THR A 71 -4.99 1.34 5.19
C THR A 71 -4.08 2.02 6.19
N LYS A 72 -4.54 2.32 7.37
CA LYS A 72 -3.67 2.80 8.46
C LYS A 72 -2.49 1.86 8.69
N ILE A 73 -2.63 0.57 8.34
CA ILE A 73 -1.60 -0.44 8.46
C ILE A 73 -0.54 -0.26 7.37
N LEU A 74 -0.94 -0.13 6.12
CA LEU A 74 -0.01 0.08 5.00
C LEU A 74 0.73 1.42 5.15
N LEU A 75 0.06 2.48 5.57
CA LEU A 75 0.68 3.79 5.83
C LEU A 75 1.62 3.75 7.03
N ARG A 76 1.26 3.07 8.13
CA ARG A 76 2.16 2.91 9.29
C ARG A 76 3.35 2.00 9.00
N LEU A 77 3.18 1.00 8.14
CA LEU A 77 4.26 0.15 7.69
C LEU A 77 5.22 0.91 6.77
N THR A 78 4.72 1.79 5.90
CA THR A 78 5.56 2.69 5.09
C THR A 78 6.34 3.66 5.94
N ASP A 79 5.74 4.27 6.96
CA ASP A 79 6.45 5.16 7.88
C ASP A 79 7.53 4.42 8.69
N GLY A 80 7.33 3.15 9.04
CA GLY A 80 8.31 2.31 9.72
C GLY A 80 9.42 1.77 8.80
N VAL A 81 9.13 1.53 7.53
CA VAL A 81 10.08 0.99 6.53
C VAL A 81 10.98 2.09 5.94
N ILE A 82 10.50 3.33 5.90
CA ILE A 82 11.26 4.50 5.40
C ILE A 82 12.60 4.70 6.12
N THR A 83 12.79 4.13 7.29
CA THR A 83 14.02 4.32 8.05
C THR A 83 15.15 3.33 7.76
N GLN A 84 14.95 2.19 7.08
CA GLN A 84 16.01 1.18 6.98
C GLN A 84 16.32 0.53 5.62
N SER A 85 15.40 0.46 4.66
CA SER A 85 15.75 0.07 3.26
C SER A 85 14.58 0.37 2.33
N VAL A 86 14.59 1.59 1.86
CA VAL A 86 13.46 2.28 1.25
C VAL A 86 12.91 1.59 0.00
N HIS A 87 13.74 0.96 -0.84
CA HIS A 87 13.31 0.56 -2.19
C HIS A 87 12.57 -0.80 -2.27
N GLU A 88 12.99 -1.81 -1.51
CA GLU A 88 12.39 -3.14 -1.61
C GLU A 88 11.06 -3.23 -0.85
N GLY A 89 10.98 -2.64 0.33
CA GLY A 89 9.75 -2.59 1.13
C GLY A 89 8.64 -1.79 0.44
N GLU A 90 8.97 -0.67 -0.19
CA GLU A 90 8.02 0.13 -0.95
C GLU A 90 7.44 -0.64 -2.14
N ALA A 91 8.26 -1.39 -2.87
CA ALA A 91 7.80 -2.20 -4.00
C ALA A 91 6.80 -3.27 -3.57
N VAL A 92 7.05 -3.94 -2.45
CA VAL A 92 6.16 -4.97 -1.89
C VAL A 92 4.84 -4.36 -1.44
N LEU A 93 4.88 -3.25 -0.71
CA LEU A 93 3.66 -2.57 -0.24
C LEU A 93 2.84 -2.02 -1.39
N TYR A 94 3.50 -1.44 -2.40
CA TYR A 94 2.82 -0.97 -3.59
C TYR A 94 2.15 -2.12 -4.37
N ALA A 95 2.86 -3.22 -4.58
CA ALA A 95 2.31 -4.40 -5.24
C ALA A 95 1.12 -4.99 -4.48
N ALA A 96 1.16 -4.98 -3.14
CA ALA A 96 0.06 -5.42 -2.30
C ALA A 96 -1.17 -4.50 -2.41
N ALA A 97 -0.96 -3.18 -2.33
CA ALA A 97 -2.03 -2.19 -2.49
C ALA A 97 -2.67 -2.30 -3.89
N LEU A 98 -1.85 -2.46 -4.93
CA LEU A 98 -2.31 -2.63 -6.30
C LEU A 98 -3.09 -3.95 -6.48
N THR A 99 -2.66 -5.03 -5.84
CA THR A 99 -3.37 -6.32 -5.83
C THR A 99 -4.73 -6.18 -5.15
N ALA A 100 -4.80 -5.48 -4.01
CA ALA A 100 -6.06 -5.19 -3.33
C ALA A 100 -6.99 -4.36 -4.23
N PHE A 101 -6.46 -3.34 -4.90
CA PHE A 101 -7.20 -2.51 -5.85
C PHE A 101 -7.77 -3.33 -7.01
N ARG A 102 -6.95 -4.15 -7.66
CA ARG A 102 -7.37 -5.01 -8.78
C ARG A 102 -8.43 -6.03 -8.38
N LYS A 103 -8.41 -6.50 -7.14
CA LYS A 103 -9.44 -7.40 -6.57
C LYS A 103 -10.71 -6.66 -6.12
N GLY A 104 -10.78 -5.33 -6.25
CA GLY A 104 -11.89 -4.51 -5.78
C GLY A 104 -12.01 -4.44 -4.25
N LYS A 105 -10.93 -4.77 -3.52
CA LYS A 105 -10.86 -4.79 -2.06
C LYS A 105 -10.00 -3.63 -1.55
N TYR A 106 -10.50 -2.41 -1.72
CA TYR A 106 -9.80 -1.20 -1.35
C TYR A 106 -10.72 -0.20 -0.65
N ASN A 107 -10.10 0.68 0.11
CA ASN A 107 -10.74 1.81 0.78
C ASN A 107 -10.01 3.12 0.42
N GLY A 108 -10.46 4.25 0.98
CA GLY A 108 -9.89 5.57 0.70
C GLY A 108 -8.39 5.62 0.91
N GLY A 109 -7.90 5.05 1.98
CA GLY A 109 -6.48 5.13 2.27
C GLY A 109 -5.60 4.25 1.36
N ILE A 110 -6.03 3.04 0.88
CA ILE A 110 -5.33 2.29 -0.18
C ILE A 110 -5.25 3.16 -1.44
N LEU A 111 -6.32 3.88 -1.75
CA LEU A 111 -6.34 4.79 -2.88
C LEU A 111 -5.41 5.99 -2.67
N GLU A 112 -5.39 6.61 -1.49
CA GLU A 112 -4.42 7.69 -1.16
C GLU A 112 -2.98 7.21 -1.32
N TYR A 113 -2.66 6.01 -0.83
CA TYR A 113 -1.36 5.40 -1.00
C TYR A 113 -1.03 5.17 -2.48
N LEU A 114 -1.96 4.58 -3.24
CA LEU A 114 -1.77 4.34 -4.67
C LEU A 114 -1.63 5.66 -5.45
N VAL A 115 -2.38 6.70 -5.13
CA VAL A 115 -2.24 8.02 -5.75
C VAL A 115 -0.85 8.61 -5.52
N ARG A 116 -0.35 8.52 -4.28
CA ARG A 116 0.97 9.07 -3.90
C ARG A 116 2.11 8.35 -4.60
N TYR A 117 2.09 7.02 -4.63
CA TYR A 117 3.20 6.20 -5.11
C TYR A 117 2.95 5.59 -6.50
N ALA A 118 1.94 6.05 -7.22
CA ALA A 118 1.50 5.48 -8.49
C ALA A 118 2.64 5.32 -9.51
N THR A 119 2.86 4.09 -9.90
CA THR A 119 3.73 3.67 -11.01
C THR A 119 2.96 2.72 -11.89
N GLY A 120 3.35 2.56 -13.15
CA GLY A 120 2.72 1.61 -14.04
C GLY A 120 2.25 2.23 -15.36
N THR A 121 1.36 1.53 -16.03
CA THR A 121 0.84 1.95 -17.34
C THR A 121 -0.18 3.08 -17.20
N THR A 122 -0.30 3.89 -18.24
CA THR A 122 -1.30 4.98 -18.31
C THR A 122 -2.72 4.47 -18.02
N LYS A 123 -3.06 3.28 -18.49
CA LYS A 123 -4.37 2.65 -18.21
C LYS A 123 -4.57 2.39 -16.71
N GLU A 124 -3.57 1.84 -16.05
CA GLU A 124 -3.63 1.51 -14.62
C GLU A 124 -3.69 2.78 -13.76
N LEU A 125 -2.87 3.78 -14.07
CA LEU A 125 -2.91 5.08 -13.40
C LEU A 125 -4.28 5.77 -13.56
N ARG A 126 -4.89 5.70 -14.75
CA ARG A 126 -6.25 6.19 -14.99
C ARG A 126 -7.29 5.46 -14.13
N ASP A 127 -7.19 4.13 -14.00
CA ASP A 127 -8.16 3.36 -13.23
C ASP A 127 -8.05 3.72 -11.72
N ILE A 128 -6.83 3.93 -11.21
CA ILE A 128 -6.58 4.46 -9.86
C ILE A 128 -7.17 5.88 -9.73
N TRP A 129 -6.92 6.75 -10.70
CA TRP A 129 -7.44 8.12 -10.71
C TRP A 129 -8.97 8.16 -10.62
N LYS A 130 -9.66 7.35 -11.43
CA LYS A 130 -11.12 7.24 -11.40
C LYS A 130 -11.65 6.83 -10.03
N ALA A 131 -11.06 5.78 -9.47
CA ALA A 131 -11.46 5.29 -8.16
C ALA A 131 -11.20 6.34 -7.07
N ALA A 132 -10.02 6.96 -7.06
CA ALA A 132 -9.66 7.99 -6.08
C ALA A 132 -10.59 9.21 -6.17
N ARG A 133 -10.97 9.63 -7.36
CA ARG A 133 -11.93 10.72 -7.55
C ARG A 133 -13.31 10.40 -6.98
N SER A 134 -13.77 9.15 -7.03
CA SER A 134 -15.03 8.75 -6.40
C SER A 134 -14.99 8.76 -4.87
N PHE A 135 -13.79 8.80 -4.28
CA PHE A 135 -13.54 8.96 -2.84
C PHE A 135 -13.13 10.39 -2.44
N GLU A 136 -13.25 11.36 -3.38
CA GLU A 136 -12.89 12.77 -3.16
C GLU A 136 -11.40 12.97 -2.77
N ILE A 137 -10.54 12.04 -3.15
CA ILE A 137 -9.10 12.10 -2.90
C ILE A 137 -8.45 13.09 -3.88
N ASP A 138 -7.48 13.87 -3.39
CA ASP A 138 -6.68 14.74 -4.26
C ASP A 138 -5.82 13.90 -5.22
N CYS A 139 -5.98 14.17 -6.50
CA CYS A 139 -5.32 13.48 -7.60
C CYS A 139 -4.47 14.41 -8.49
N TYR A 140 -4.08 15.60 -7.99
CA TYR A 140 -3.34 16.57 -8.80
C TYR A 140 -2.07 15.99 -9.39
N SER A 141 -1.16 15.48 -8.53
CA SER A 141 0.09 14.86 -8.96
C SER A 141 -0.10 13.63 -9.85
N LEU A 142 -1.14 12.83 -9.59
CA LEU A 142 -1.47 11.67 -10.42
C LEU A 142 -1.97 12.10 -11.80
N SER A 143 -2.78 13.18 -11.87
CA SER A 143 -3.25 13.76 -13.12
C SER A 143 -2.10 14.25 -13.99
N GLU A 144 -1.16 14.98 -13.41
CA GLU A 144 0.06 15.44 -14.10
C GLU A 144 0.84 14.25 -14.67
N LYS A 145 1.07 13.23 -13.86
CA LYS A 145 1.80 12.03 -14.27
C LYS A 145 1.14 11.31 -15.44
N ILE A 146 -0.19 11.16 -15.42
CA ILE A 146 -0.95 10.55 -16.53
C ILE A 146 -0.80 11.38 -17.80
N LEU A 147 -0.96 12.71 -17.71
CA LEU A 147 -0.86 13.60 -18.85
C LEU A 147 0.54 13.59 -19.47
N LEU A 148 1.59 13.57 -18.64
CA LEU A 148 2.97 13.44 -19.10
C LEU A 148 3.22 12.09 -19.78
N GLN A 149 2.73 10.99 -19.22
CA GLN A 149 2.85 9.68 -19.88
C GLN A 149 2.12 9.65 -21.21
N MET A 150 0.93 10.26 -21.31
CA MET A 150 0.20 10.36 -22.58
C MET A 150 0.98 11.16 -23.61
N LEU A 151 1.63 12.24 -23.21
CA LEU A 151 2.44 13.06 -24.09
C LEU A 151 3.67 12.32 -24.63
N PHE A 152 4.39 11.59 -23.77
CA PHE A 152 5.65 10.94 -24.15
C PHE A 152 5.47 9.55 -24.78
N SER A 153 4.46 8.79 -24.38
CA SER A 153 4.23 7.43 -24.86
C SER A 153 3.23 7.34 -26.02
N GLY A 154 2.52 8.41 -26.31
CA GLY A 154 1.41 8.42 -27.26
C GLY A 154 0.20 7.58 -26.83
N ALA A 155 0.19 7.08 -25.57
CA ALA A 155 -0.93 6.31 -25.05
C ALA A 155 -2.09 7.26 -24.66
N PHE A 156 -3.27 7.02 -25.22
CA PHE A 156 -4.46 7.81 -24.91
C PHE A 156 -5.44 7.00 -24.05
N VAL A 157 -6.06 7.67 -23.07
CA VAL A 157 -7.15 7.13 -22.26
C VAL A 157 -8.44 7.89 -22.53
N GLY A 158 -9.58 7.23 -22.39
CA GLY A 158 -10.88 7.83 -22.70
C GLY A 158 -11.18 9.09 -21.88
N GLU A 159 -10.72 9.12 -20.65
CA GLU A 159 -10.95 10.20 -19.67
C GLU A 159 -9.94 11.36 -19.76
N ARG A 160 -9.14 11.44 -20.83
CA ARG A 160 -8.07 12.45 -20.95
C ARG A 160 -8.56 13.89 -20.72
N MET A 161 -9.75 14.22 -21.20
CA MET A 161 -10.30 15.57 -21.05
C MET A 161 -10.74 15.86 -19.61
N ASP A 162 -11.25 14.85 -18.91
CA ASP A 162 -11.66 15.01 -17.53
C ASP A 162 -10.44 15.12 -16.62
N ILE A 163 -9.39 14.34 -16.88
CA ILE A 163 -8.10 14.42 -16.18
C ILE A 163 -7.46 15.80 -16.42
N PHE A 164 -7.46 16.28 -17.67
CA PHE A 164 -6.91 17.58 -18.01
C PHE A 164 -7.69 18.74 -17.34
N ARG A 165 -9.01 18.72 -17.40
CA ARG A 165 -9.85 19.74 -16.74
C ARG A 165 -9.62 19.75 -15.23
N TYR A 166 -9.53 18.58 -14.61
CA TYR A 166 -9.23 18.48 -13.19
C TYR A 166 -7.86 19.06 -12.87
N TYR A 167 -6.81 18.68 -13.59
CA TYR A 167 -5.46 19.20 -13.42
C TYR A 167 -5.41 20.72 -13.49
N VAL A 168 -5.99 21.30 -14.53
CA VAL A 168 -6.03 22.78 -14.72
C VAL A 168 -6.81 23.46 -13.60
N SER A 169 -7.94 22.89 -13.18
CA SER A 169 -8.75 23.49 -12.12
C SER A 169 -8.05 23.49 -10.76
N GLN A 170 -7.29 22.45 -10.45
CA GLN A 170 -6.53 22.37 -9.20
C GLN A 170 -5.28 23.26 -9.23
N GLY A 171 -4.56 23.33 -10.35
CA GLY A 171 -3.43 24.23 -10.51
C GLY A 171 -3.82 25.71 -10.33
N ALA A 172 -4.89 26.13 -10.96
CA ALA A 172 -5.42 27.50 -10.79
C ALA A 172 -5.84 27.80 -9.34
N ARG A 173 -6.36 26.80 -8.62
CA ARG A 173 -6.72 26.93 -7.20
C ARG A 173 -5.48 27.09 -6.32
N GLN A 174 -4.42 26.30 -6.54
CA GLN A 174 -3.16 26.41 -5.81
C GLN A 174 -2.50 27.77 -6.00
N GLU A 175 -2.45 28.28 -7.23
CA GLU A 175 -1.92 29.61 -7.51
C GLU A 175 -2.67 30.74 -6.78
N ILE A 176 -3.98 30.61 -6.60
CA ILE A 176 -4.79 31.56 -5.84
C ILE A 176 -4.50 31.45 -4.34
N GLU A 177 -4.37 30.24 -3.81
CA GLU A 177 -4.10 29.99 -2.39
C GLU A 177 -2.69 30.46 -1.98
N GLU A 178 -1.70 30.38 -2.88
CA GLU A 178 -0.33 30.89 -2.66
C GLU A 178 -0.21 32.42 -2.78
N ALA A 179 -1.17 33.05 -3.45
CA ALA A 179 -1.17 34.50 -3.67
C ALA A 179 -1.89 35.29 -2.55
N VAL A 180 -2.53 34.64 -1.59
CA VAL A 180 -3.26 35.22 -0.45
C VAL A 180 -2.48 35.08 0.85
#